data_8fb3f4f7ef7b7f7cf4bfd23d813876d0
#
_entry.id   8fb3f4f7ef7b7f7cf4bfd23d813876d0
#
_cell.length_a   1.000
_cell.length_b   1.000
_cell.length_c   1.000
_cell.angle_alpha   90.00
_cell.angle_beta   90.00
_cell.angle_gamma   90.00
#
_symmetry.space_group_name_H-M   'P 1'
#
loop_
_entity.id
_entity.type
_entity.pdbx_description
1 polymer ?
#
loop_
_entity_poly.entity_id
_entity_poly.type
_entity_poly.pdbx_seq_one_letter_code
_entity_poly.pdbx_strand_id
1 'polypeptide(L)'
;DSDLNVAEWEPKYIDIQEYVDKGLHLGGFLYSYDVKENIRLIHNLYPKTQNIALITDNTYGGLAMQTLVKKEMENIKDLNLILLDGRKNNIYTIVEQIKNLPDQTVILIGTWRVDVNDGYYVGNATYTMMTANPRIPTFTLASVGIGHWAIGGFSPKYRPIGSDLAKEALSILEKKIAPKDIHPQIIPNGYMFDASKIKAFDISRLSLPHDATIINEDPSLFSKYRFEILLSVITVLFIFLIMILIFFIRTNKLKDKLLDLQKDNILIMNNIQASIYFIKPDYTVKWRNEVEFHDCIPEFGPANCFLVKNGVKPYCTRCTVAKAMETKKQVDITNEFGDGKYLHILANPV
;
A
#
# COMPACT_ATOMS: atom_id res chain seq x y z
N ASP A 1 12.32 22.12 -52.54
CA ASP A 1 12.52 20.75 -51.99
C ASP A 1 11.31 19.83 -52.21
N SER A 2 10.39 20.22 -53.13
CA SER A 2 9.19 19.45 -53.48
C SER A 2 9.43 18.26 -54.41
N ASP A 3 10.68 18.05 -54.87
CA ASP A 3 11.00 17.05 -55.87
C ASP A 3 11.81 15.86 -55.37
N LEU A 4 11.94 15.73 -54.03
CA LEU A 4 12.58 14.56 -53.40
C LEU A 4 11.59 13.40 -53.34
N ASN A 5 11.61 12.51 -54.33
CA ASN A 5 10.83 11.27 -54.28
C ASN A 5 11.40 10.33 -53.20
N VAL A 6 10.91 10.44 -51.98
CA VAL A 6 11.34 9.64 -50.82
C VAL A 6 11.20 8.13 -51.11
N ALA A 7 10.33 7.73 -52.04
CA ALA A 7 10.13 6.34 -52.43
C ALA A 7 11.39 5.69 -53.07
N GLU A 8 12.23 6.49 -53.67
CA GLU A 8 13.46 6.02 -54.36
C GLU A 8 14.74 6.17 -53.54
N TRP A 9 14.62 6.75 -52.34
CA TRP A 9 15.76 7.01 -51.47
C TRP A 9 16.23 5.75 -50.74
N GLU A 10 17.50 5.40 -50.89
CA GLU A 10 18.21 4.54 -49.96
C GLU A 10 19.04 5.42 -49.01
N PRO A 11 18.64 5.59 -47.77
CA PRO A 11 19.39 6.43 -46.85
C PRO A 11 20.76 5.82 -46.57
N LYS A 12 21.78 6.64 -46.65
CA LYS A 12 23.11 6.28 -46.15
C LYS A 12 23.11 6.45 -44.64
N TYR A 13 23.57 5.43 -43.95
CA TYR A 13 23.87 5.56 -42.53
C TYR A 13 25.01 6.56 -42.35
N ILE A 14 24.80 7.57 -41.53
CA ILE A 14 25.80 8.55 -41.16
C ILE A 14 25.92 8.50 -39.66
N ASP A 15 27.13 8.23 -39.15
CA ASP A 15 27.42 8.38 -37.73
C ASP A 15 27.64 9.85 -37.41
N ILE A 16 26.89 10.39 -36.46
CA ILE A 16 27.05 11.78 -36.03
C ILE A 16 28.45 12.05 -35.49
N GLN A 17 29.11 11.03 -34.94
CA GLN A 17 30.47 11.11 -34.45
C GLN A 17 31.46 11.52 -35.59
N GLU A 18 31.23 11.10 -36.83
CA GLU A 18 32.03 11.50 -37.96
C GLU A 18 32.03 13.03 -38.18
N TYR A 19 30.93 13.69 -37.85
CA TYR A 19 30.82 15.15 -37.97
C TYR A 19 31.50 15.85 -36.78
N VAL A 20 31.37 15.29 -35.58
CA VAL A 20 32.10 15.79 -34.39
C VAL A 20 33.59 15.68 -34.61
N ASP A 21 34.09 14.57 -35.13
CA ASP A 21 35.50 14.31 -35.44
C ASP A 21 36.03 15.24 -36.53
N LYS A 22 35.17 15.70 -37.44
CA LYS A 22 35.51 16.74 -38.45
C LYS A 22 35.50 18.17 -37.87
N GLY A 23 35.33 18.32 -36.55
CA GLY A 23 35.39 19.63 -35.89
C GLY A 23 34.08 20.42 -35.93
N LEU A 24 32.94 19.79 -36.29
CA LEU A 24 31.65 20.43 -36.19
C LEU A 24 31.21 20.44 -34.72
N HIS A 25 30.89 21.61 -34.21
CA HIS A 25 30.39 21.79 -32.83
C HIS A 25 28.91 21.51 -32.83
N LEU A 26 28.55 20.30 -32.42
CA LEU A 26 27.16 19.81 -32.38
C LEU A 26 26.75 19.55 -30.92
N GLY A 27 25.69 20.23 -30.48
CA GLY A 27 25.04 19.99 -29.17
C GLY A 27 23.64 19.40 -29.36
N GLY A 28 23.04 18.99 -28.26
CA GLY A 28 21.67 18.52 -28.25
C GLY A 28 21.50 17.07 -27.79
N PHE A 29 20.33 16.51 -28.04
CA PHE A 29 19.96 15.18 -27.56
C PHE A 29 19.61 14.27 -28.73
N LEU A 30 20.16 13.06 -28.70
CA LEU A 30 19.94 12.02 -29.69
C LEU A 30 19.09 10.90 -29.12
N TYR A 31 18.19 10.39 -29.93
CA TYR A 31 17.44 9.17 -29.61
C TYR A 31 18.04 8.03 -30.43
N SER A 32 18.45 6.96 -29.76
CA SER A 32 18.90 5.72 -30.43
C SER A 32 17.79 4.66 -30.33
N TYR A 33 17.61 3.93 -31.45
CA TYR A 33 16.63 2.85 -31.52
C TYR A 33 17.39 1.52 -31.58
N ASP A 34 17.27 0.75 -30.47
CA ASP A 34 17.96 -0.54 -30.39
C ASP A 34 17.06 -1.65 -30.92
N VAL A 35 17.28 -1.98 -32.19
CA VAL A 35 16.53 -3.02 -32.90
C VAL A 35 16.84 -4.40 -32.31
N LYS A 36 18.13 -4.68 -32.04
CA LYS A 36 18.55 -6.01 -31.52
C LYS A 36 17.88 -6.30 -30.18
N GLU A 37 17.84 -5.31 -29.30
CA GLU A 37 17.22 -5.48 -27.99
C GLU A 37 15.71 -5.69 -28.13
N ASN A 38 15.03 -4.99 -29.02
CA ASN A 38 13.60 -5.22 -29.29
C ASN A 38 13.34 -6.61 -29.89
N ILE A 39 14.18 -7.09 -30.82
CA ILE A 39 14.06 -8.45 -31.34
C ILE A 39 14.29 -9.49 -30.26
N ARG A 40 15.31 -9.30 -29.39
CA ARG A 40 15.57 -10.18 -28.25
C ARG A 40 14.39 -10.21 -27.29
N LEU A 41 13.83 -9.04 -26.97
CA LEU A 41 12.64 -8.93 -26.15
C LEU A 41 11.46 -9.70 -26.74
N ILE A 42 11.17 -9.48 -28.03
CA ILE A 42 10.10 -10.18 -28.75
C ILE A 42 10.31 -11.70 -28.69
N HIS A 43 11.53 -12.16 -28.99
CA HIS A 43 11.83 -13.60 -28.97
C HIS A 43 11.68 -14.22 -27.57
N ASN A 44 12.07 -13.49 -26.52
CA ASN A 44 11.90 -13.96 -25.14
C ASN A 44 10.42 -14.08 -24.75
N LEU A 45 9.57 -13.14 -25.18
CA LEU A 45 8.14 -13.14 -24.85
C LEU A 45 7.34 -14.06 -25.79
N TYR A 46 7.77 -14.18 -27.05
CA TYR A 46 7.14 -14.97 -28.11
C TYR A 46 8.15 -15.88 -28.82
N PRO A 47 8.61 -16.97 -28.17
CA PRO A 47 9.69 -17.82 -28.73
C PRO A 47 9.34 -18.50 -30.07
N LYS A 48 8.05 -18.56 -30.41
CA LYS A 48 7.58 -19.15 -31.70
C LYS A 48 7.51 -18.14 -32.85
N THR A 49 7.93 -16.89 -32.62
CA THR A 49 7.92 -15.87 -33.69
C THR A 49 8.79 -16.27 -34.82
N GLN A 50 8.25 -16.20 -36.03
CA GLN A 50 8.96 -16.45 -37.31
C GLN A 50 9.06 -15.20 -38.17
N ASN A 51 8.14 -14.26 -37.99
CA ASN A 51 8.04 -13.07 -38.82
C ASN A 51 7.97 -11.80 -37.97
N ILE A 52 8.75 -10.80 -38.37
CA ILE A 52 8.65 -9.43 -37.86
C ILE A 52 8.02 -8.58 -38.96
N ALA A 53 6.81 -8.07 -38.72
CA ALA A 53 6.15 -7.13 -39.64
C ALA A 53 6.52 -5.70 -39.21
N LEU A 54 7.40 -5.05 -39.92
CA LEU A 54 7.83 -3.69 -39.66
C LEU A 54 6.89 -2.69 -40.34
N ILE A 55 6.33 -1.78 -39.57
CA ILE A 55 5.52 -0.66 -40.05
C ILE A 55 6.37 0.62 -40.04
N THR A 56 6.50 1.27 -41.17
CA THR A 56 7.13 2.59 -41.30
C THR A 56 6.35 3.46 -42.29
N ASP A 57 6.41 4.78 -42.08
CA ASP A 57 5.70 5.76 -42.89
C ASP A 57 6.55 6.37 -44.03
N ASN A 58 5.92 7.27 -44.81
CA ASN A 58 6.56 8.00 -45.91
C ASN A 58 7.23 9.31 -45.40
N THR A 59 8.07 9.18 -44.35
CA THR A 59 8.87 10.28 -43.82
C THR A 59 10.35 9.91 -43.77
N TYR A 60 11.23 10.91 -43.63
CA TYR A 60 12.65 10.64 -43.37
C TYR A 60 12.88 9.78 -42.15
N GLY A 61 12.11 10.01 -41.09
CA GLY A 61 12.17 9.21 -39.85
C GLY A 61 11.76 7.76 -40.08
N GLY A 62 10.67 7.54 -40.83
CA GLY A 62 10.22 6.21 -41.23
C GLY A 62 11.25 5.49 -42.08
N LEU A 63 11.83 6.18 -43.06
CA LEU A 63 12.86 5.64 -43.92
C LEU A 63 14.15 5.28 -43.18
N ALA A 64 14.59 6.15 -42.26
CA ALA A 64 15.76 5.89 -41.43
C ALA A 64 15.54 4.67 -40.51
N MET A 65 14.37 4.54 -39.87
CA MET A 65 14.03 3.36 -39.09
C MET A 65 13.95 2.08 -39.90
N GLN A 66 13.36 2.15 -41.11
CA GLN A 66 13.31 1.00 -42.02
C GLN A 66 14.70 0.51 -42.36
N THR A 67 15.61 1.43 -42.71
CA THR A 67 17.00 1.11 -43.06
C THR A 67 17.74 0.51 -41.85
N LEU A 68 17.58 1.10 -40.67
CA LEU A 68 18.18 0.56 -39.47
C LEU A 68 17.70 -0.86 -39.18
N VAL A 69 16.40 -1.12 -39.28
CA VAL A 69 15.85 -2.45 -39.02
C VAL A 69 16.33 -3.45 -40.08
N LYS A 70 16.32 -3.08 -41.35
CA LYS A 70 16.86 -3.94 -42.43
C LYS A 70 18.31 -4.35 -42.16
N LYS A 71 19.18 -3.39 -41.86
CA LYS A 71 20.60 -3.61 -41.57
C LYS A 71 20.80 -4.55 -40.35
N GLU A 72 20.06 -4.36 -39.28
CA GLU A 72 20.17 -5.19 -38.10
C GLU A 72 19.61 -6.60 -38.33
N MET A 73 18.54 -6.73 -39.12
CA MET A 73 17.92 -8.01 -39.49
C MET A 73 18.77 -8.87 -40.42
N GLU A 74 19.69 -8.29 -41.21
CA GLU A 74 20.62 -9.04 -42.04
C GLU A 74 21.43 -10.08 -41.26
N ASN A 75 21.69 -9.82 -39.99
CA ASN A 75 22.43 -10.68 -39.08
C ASN A 75 21.57 -11.70 -38.34
N ILE A 76 20.24 -11.66 -38.50
CA ILE A 76 19.28 -12.51 -37.81
C ILE A 76 18.65 -13.48 -38.85
N LYS A 77 19.15 -14.70 -38.90
CA LYS A 77 18.78 -15.67 -39.94
C LYS A 77 17.45 -16.40 -39.68
N ASP A 78 16.99 -16.41 -38.45
CA ASP A 78 15.84 -17.23 -38.01
C ASP A 78 14.51 -16.47 -38.07
N LEU A 79 14.52 -15.21 -38.50
CA LEU A 79 13.36 -14.35 -38.59
C LEU A 79 13.21 -13.73 -39.96
N ASN A 80 11.99 -13.77 -40.49
CA ASN A 80 11.65 -13.09 -41.76
C ASN A 80 11.19 -11.66 -41.47
N LEU A 81 11.64 -10.72 -42.30
CA LEU A 81 11.19 -9.33 -42.28
C LEU A 81 10.10 -9.09 -43.32
N ILE A 82 8.90 -8.74 -42.85
CA ILE A 82 7.78 -8.30 -43.69
C ILE A 82 7.70 -6.78 -43.59
N LEU A 83 7.77 -6.09 -44.71
CA LEU A 83 7.74 -4.62 -44.74
C LEU A 83 6.31 -4.12 -45.04
N LEU A 84 5.73 -3.43 -44.11
CA LEU A 84 4.50 -2.66 -44.25
C LEU A 84 4.90 -1.19 -44.47
N ASP A 85 5.31 -0.90 -45.69
CA ASP A 85 6.02 0.35 -46.09
C ASP A 85 5.03 1.42 -46.55
N GLY A 86 4.87 2.49 -45.79
CA GLY A 86 4.00 3.63 -46.09
C GLY A 86 4.43 4.44 -47.30
N ARG A 87 5.66 4.26 -47.83
CA ARG A 87 6.08 4.86 -49.10
C ARG A 87 5.42 4.23 -50.32
N LYS A 88 4.95 2.99 -50.17
CA LYS A 88 4.36 2.18 -51.23
C LYS A 88 2.89 1.90 -51.04
N ASN A 89 2.40 2.06 -49.81
CA ASN A 89 1.07 1.68 -49.39
C ASN A 89 0.36 2.84 -48.68
N ASN A 90 -0.93 2.96 -48.93
CA ASN A 90 -1.78 3.83 -48.12
C ASN A 90 -2.30 3.09 -46.89
N ILE A 91 -2.93 3.83 -45.98
CA ILE A 91 -3.42 3.27 -44.70
C ILE A 91 -4.40 2.10 -44.92
N TYR A 92 -5.25 2.15 -45.94
CA TYR A 92 -6.24 1.09 -46.21
C TYR A 92 -5.55 -0.20 -46.69
N THR A 93 -4.54 -0.08 -47.50
CA THR A 93 -3.73 -1.23 -47.95
C THR A 93 -2.96 -1.86 -46.78
N ILE A 94 -2.39 -1.02 -45.89
CA ILE A 94 -1.71 -1.49 -44.68
C ILE A 94 -2.70 -2.25 -43.76
N VAL A 95 -3.91 -1.74 -43.57
CA VAL A 95 -4.97 -2.43 -42.81
C VAL A 95 -5.24 -3.83 -43.35
N GLU A 96 -5.38 -3.95 -44.69
CA GLU A 96 -5.63 -5.25 -45.31
C GLU A 96 -4.41 -6.18 -45.19
N GLN A 97 -3.20 -5.64 -45.33
CA GLN A 97 -1.97 -6.43 -45.12
C GLN A 97 -1.87 -6.93 -43.66
N ILE A 98 -2.20 -6.09 -42.63
CA ILE A 98 -2.19 -6.50 -41.23
C ILE A 98 -3.21 -7.63 -40.98
N LYS A 99 -4.41 -7.54 -41.55
CA LYS A 99 -5.41 -8.61 -41.46
C LYS A 99 -4.94 -9.97 -41.95
N ASN A 100 -4.10 -9.94 -42.99
CA ASN A 100 -3.63 -11.12 -43.70
C ASN A 100 -2.18 -11.52 -43.37
N LEU A 101 -1.61 -10.97 -42.30
CA LEU A 101 -0.28 -11.38 -41.84
C LEU A 101 -0.29 -12.88 -41.45
N PRO A 102 0.79 -13.60 -41.79
CA PRO A 102 0.89 -15.03 -41.47
C PRO A 102 0.92 -15.25 -39.93
N ASP A 103 0.61 -16.48 -39.54
CA ASP A 103 0.76 -16.89 -38.16
C ASP A 103 2.21 -16.70 -37.67
N GLN A 104 2.39 -16.63 -36.32
CA GLN A 104 3.70 -16.42 -35.72
C GLN A 104 4.37 -15.11 -36.13
N THR A 105 3.57 -14.11 -36.47
CA THR A 105 4.03 -12.75 -36.76
C THR A 105 3.88 -11.86 -35.55
N VAL A 106 4.88 -11.01 -35.35
CA VAL A 106 4.83 -9.89 -34.38
C VAL A 106 5.00 -8.59 -35.16
N ILE A 107 4.16 -7.59 -34.88
CA ILE A 107 4.32 -6.26 -35.48
C ILE A 107 5.34 -5.46 -34.66
N LEU A 108 6.29 -4.86 -35.34
CA LEU A 108 7.21 -3.86 -34.81
C LEU A 108 6.94 -2.54 -35.51
N ILE A 109 6.44 -1.55 -34.75
CA ILE A 109 6.21 -0.23 -35.34
C ILE A 109 7.41 0.69 -35.09
N GLY A 110 7.88 1.32 -36.18
CA GLY A 110 8.79 2.45 -36.12
C GLY A 110 8.01 3.73 -35.96
N THR A 111 7.32 4.17 -37.00
CA THR A 111 6.48 5.36 -37.03
C THR A 111 5.38 5.23 -38.05
N TRP A 112 4.27 5.94 -37.86
CA TRP A 112 3.22 6.06 -38.88
C TRP A 112 2.52 7.42 -38.77
N ARG A 113 2.75 8.28 -39.75
CA ARG A 113 2.12 9.60 -39.84
C ARG A 113 1.66 9.93 -41.23
N VAL A 114 2.46 9.58 -42.27
CA VAL A 114 2.23 9.95 -43.65
C VAL A 114 2.31 8.70 -44.50
N ASP A 115 1.40 8.52 -45.43
CA ASP A 115 1.41 7.41 -46.40
C ASP A 115 1.82 7.85 -47.80
N VAL A 116 1.79 6.91 -48.77
CA VAL A 116 2.18 7.13 -50.17
C VAL A 116 1.40 8.26 -50.86
N ASN A 117 0.22 8.58 -50.39
CA ASN A 117 -0.64 9.66 -50.95
C ASN A 117 -0.49 10.97 -50.18
N ASP A 118 0.55 11.14 -49.37
CA ASP A 118 0.75 12.28 -48.46
C ASP A 118 -0.39 12.49 -47.47
N GLY A 119 -1.22 11.46 -47.28
CA GLY A 119 -2.27 11.45 -46.25
C GLY A 119 -1.66 11.48 -44.85
N TYR A 120 -2.04 12.47 -44.05
CA TYR A 120 -1.55 12.62 -42.68
C TYR A 120 -2.54 11.99 -41.70
N TYR A 121 -2.09 10.99 -40.95
CA TYR A 121 -2.90 10.18 -40.08
C TYR A 121 -2.46 10.29 -38.62
N VAL A 122 -3.39 10.60 -37.75
CA VAL A 122 -3.17 10.69 -36.29
C VAL A 122 -4.34 10.08 -35.52
N GLY A 123 -4.09 9.71 -34.28
CA GLY A 123 -5.13 9.30 -33.34
C GLY A 123 -5.92 8.07 -33.81
N ASN A 124 -7.23 8.24 -34.03
CA ASN A 124 -8.15 7.13 -34.31
C ASN A 124 -7.83 6.35 -35.59
N ALA A 125 -7.32 7.00 -36.64
CA ALA A 125 -6.96 6.30 -37.89
C ALA A 125 -5.82 5.33 -37.66
N THR A 126 -4.76 5.76 -36.99
CA THR A 126 -3.64 4.88 -36.61
C THR A 126 -4.09 3.79 -35.63
N TYR A 127 -4.93 4.13 -34.66
CA TYR A 127 -5.50 3.12 -33.76
C TYR A 127 -6.25 2.02 -34.51
N THR A 128 -7.15 2.40 -35.44
CA THR A 128 -7.92 1.46 -36.26
C THR A 128 -7.02 0.58 -37.07
N MET A 129 -5.97 1.16 -37.70
CA MET A 129 -4.99 0.41 -38.46
C MET A 129 -4.26 -0.62 -37.59
N MET A 130 -3.72 -0.20 -36.46
CA MET A 130 -2.94 -1.07 -35.57
C MET A 130 -3.76 -2.16 -34.85
N THR A 131 -5.06 -1.97 -34.76
CA THR A 131 -5.98 -2.96 -34.18
C THR A 131 -6.73 -3.77 -35.23
N ALA A 132 -6.36 -3.66 -36.50
CA ALA A 132 -6.99 -4.38 -37.62
C ALA A 132 -6.94 -5.91 -37.45
N ASN A 133 -5.89 -6.43 -36.82
CA ASN A 133 -5.83 -7.81 -36.34
C ASN A 133 -5.43 -7.88 -34.88
N PRO A 134 -6.40 -7.96 -33.96
CA PRO A 134 -6.15 -7.90 -32.52
C PRO A 134 -5.42 -9.13 -31.93
N ARG A 135 -5.18 -10.16 -32.76
CA ARG A 135 -4.45 -11.37 -32.32
C ARG A 135 -2.94 -11.21 -32.46
N ILE A 136 -2.49 -10.25 -33.25
CA ILE A 136 -1.06 -10.07 -33.53
C ILE A 136 -0.46 -9.13 -32.47
N PRO A 137 0.52 -9.60 -31.69
CA PRO A 137 1.19 -8.77 -30.71
C PRO A 137 1.94 -7.63 -31.40
N THR A 138 1.85 -6.43 -30.85
CA THR A 138 2.50 -5.24 -31.42
C THR A 138 3.48 -4.63 -30.43
N PHE A 139 4.73 -4.48 -30.88
CA PHE A 139 5.80 -3.80 -30.16
C PHE A 139 6.21 -2.52 -30.87
N THR A 140 6.95 -1.65 -30.18
CA THR A 140 7.34 -0.35 -30.71
C THR A 140 8.81 -0.05 -30.47
N LEU A 141 9.47 0.54 -31.49
CA LEU A 141 10.86 1.05 -31.40
C LEU A 141 10.92 2.43 -30.70
N ALA A 142 9.84 3.23 -30.80
CA ALA A 142 9.84 4.65 -30.45
C ALA A 142 8.76 5.01 -29.44
N SER A 143 8.32 4.09 -28.60
CA SER A 143 7.22 4.26 -27.61
C SER A 143 5.86 4.63 -28.23
N VAL A 144 5.73 4.67 -29.55
CA VAL A 144 4.46 4.99 -30.22
C VAL A 144 3.44 3.91 -29.92
N GLY A 145 2.27 4.31 -29.45
CA GLY A 145 1.15 3.41 -29.15
C GLY A 145 1.18 2.71 -27.80
N ILE A 146 2.23 2.88 -26.97
CA ILE A 146 2.20 2.40 -25.59
C ILE A 146 1.13 3.20 -24.83
N GLY A 147 0.29 2.50 -24.09
CA GLY A 147 -0.89 3.09 -23.45
C GLY A 147 -2.16 3.04 -24.30
N HIS A 148 -2.06 2.58 -25.54
CA HIS A 148 -3.19 2.51 -26.48
C HIS A 148 -3.32 1.13 -27.14
N TRP A 149 -2.42 0.77 -28.04
CA TRP A 149 -2.48 -0.46 -28.81
C TRP A 149 -1.20 -1.30 -28.78
N ALA A 150 -0.04 -0.71 -28.44
CA ALA A 150 1.23 -1.44 -28.33
C ALA A 150 1.38 -2.10 -26.96
N ILE A 151 1.94 -3.30 -26.94
CA ILE A 151 2.27 -4.04 -25.71
C ILE A 151 3.39 -3.32 -24.96
N GLY A 152 4.42 -2.90 -25.68
CA GLY A 152 5.60 -2.27 -25.12
C GLY A 152 6.78 -2.28 -26.10
N GLY A 153 7.97 -2.08 -25.56
CA GLY A 153 9.22 -2.10 -26.31
C GLY A 153 10.40 -1.63 -25.46
N PHE A 154 11.57 -1.73 -26.06
CA PHE A 154 12.78 -1.09 -25.55
C PHE A 154 13.03 0.18 -26.37
N SER A 155 12.75 1.33 -25.79
CA SER A 155 12.69 2.60 -26.51
C SER A 155 13.33 3.72 -25.71
N PRO A 156 13.70 4.84 -26.38
CA PRO A 156 14.23 6.00 -25.66
C PRO A 156 13.29 6.48 -24.56
N LYS A 157 13.85 6.81 -23.39
CA LYS A 157 13.11 7.41 -22.27
C LYS A 157 12.80 8.86 -22.60
N TYR A 158 11.79 9.08 -23.44
CA TYR A 158 11.39 10.43 -23.84
C TYR A 158 11.04 11.28 -22.61
N ARG A 159 11.61 12.48 -22.60
CA ARG A 159 11.37 13.48 -21.57
C ARG A 159 11.32 14.88 -22.20
N PRO A 160 10.73 15.86 -21.53
CA PRO A 160 10.79 17.24 -21.99
C PRO A 160 12.25 17.74 -21.99
N ILE A 161 12.87 17.79 -23.15
CA ILE A 161 14.28 18.21 -23.31
C ILE A 161 14.45 19.71 -23.57
N GLY A 162 13.35 20.44 -23.82
CA GLY A 162 13.41 21.86 -24.12
C GLY A 162 14.09 22.70 -23.04
N SER A 163 13.84 22.39 -21.76
CA SER A 163 14.51 23.06 -20.65
C SER A 163 16.03 22.80 -20.61
N ASP A 164 16.44 21.58 -20.93
CA ASP A 164 17.84 21.19 -20.94
C ASP A 164 18.58 21.83 -22.13
N LEU A 165 17.95 21.84 -23.30
CA LEU A 165 18.45 22.57 -24.48
C LEU A 165 18.59 24.06 -24.20
N ALA A 166 17.61 24.68 -23.53
CA ALA A 166 17.67 26.08 -23.18
C ALA A 166 18.83 26.37 -22.20
N LYS A 167 19.04 25.52 -21.22
CA LYS A 167 20.17 25.64 -20.28
C LYS A 167 21.52 25.52 -20.97
N GLU A 168 21.64 24.55 -21.89
CA GLU A 168 22.86 24.36 -22.68
C GLU A 168 23.13 25.58 -23.56
N ALA A 169 22.12 26.07 -24.28
CA ALA A 169 22.22 27.27 -25.08
C ALA A 169 22.62 28.52 -24.27
N LEU A 170 21.97 28.71 -23.10
CA LEU A 170 22.35 29.81 -22.19
C LEU A 170 23.79 29.70 -21.70
N SER A 171 24.25 28.50 -21.37
CA SER A 171 25.63 28.26 -20.93
C SER A 171 26.64 28.62 -22.00
N ILE A 172 26.31 28.43 -23.26
CA ILE A 172 27.13 28.83 -24.41
C ILE A 172 27.11 30.36 -24.55
N LEU A 173 25.92 30.96 -24.56
CA LEU A 173 25.77 32.43 -24.70
C LEU A 173 26.43 33.18 -23.56
N GLU A 174 26.39 32.68 -22.36
CA GLU A 174 27.05 33.24 -21.18
C GLU A 174 28.55 32.91 -21.13
N LYS A 175 29.10 32.24 -22.13
CA LYS A 175 30.50 31.82 -22.24
C LYS A 175 30.97 30.92 -21.09
N LYS A 176 30.07 30.19 -20.44
CA LYS A 176 30.41 29.21 -19.40
C LYS A 176 30.95 27.91 -20.00
N ILE A 177 30.50 27.55 -21.22
CA ILE A 177 30.94 26.39 -21.98
C ILE A 177 31.43 26.91 -23.35
N ALA A 178 32.58 26.47 -23.77
CA ALA A 178 33.04 26.78 -25.12
C ALA A 178 32.33 25.90 -26.15
N PRO A 179 31.98 26.42 -27.34
CA PRO A 179 31.29 25.62 -28.37
C PRO A 179 32.00 24.30 -28.75
N LYS A 180 33.32 24.27 -28.66
CA LYS A 180 34.12 23.06 -28.91
C LYS A 180 33.97 21.94 -27.89
N ASP A 181 33.48 22.27 -26.69
CA ASP A 181 33.31 21.31 -25.59
C ASP A 181 31.86 20.77 -25.51
N ILE A 182 31.05 21.12 -26.51
CA ILE A 182 29.68 20.64 -26.60
C ILE A 182 29.64 19.36 -27.42
N HIS A 183 28.98 18.35 -26.85
CA HIS A 183 28.82 17.07 -27.53
C HIS A 183 27.36 16.60 -27.44
N PRO A 184 26.85 15.92 -28.51
CA PRO A 184 25.53 15.33 -28.44
C PRO A 184 25.39 14.31 -27.33
N GLN A 185 24.28 14.38 -26.59
CA GLN A 185 23.96 13.46 -25.52
C GLN A 185 22.96 12.42 -25.98
N ILE A 186 23.25 11.14 -25.80
CA ILE A 186 22.31 10.06 -26.15
C ILE A 186 21.33 9.87 -24.99
N ILE A 187 20.04 9.99 -25.27
CA ILE A 187 18.99 9.68 -24.29
C ILE A 187 18.96 8.17 -24.05
N PRO A 188 19.04 7.72 -22.80
CA PRO A 188 19.07 6.30 -22.51
C PRO A 188 17.74 5.63 -22.87
N ASN A 189 17.82 4.40 -23.36
CA ASN A 189 16.67 3.55 -23.60
C ASN A 189 16.20 2.88 -22.29
N GLY A 190 14.98 2.35 -22.32
CA GLY A 190 14.42 1.54 -21.24
C GLY A 190 13.22 0.74 -21.73
N TYR A 191 12.90 -0.29 -20.97
CA TYR A 191 11.72 -1.10 -21.21
C TYR A 191 10.49 -0.38 -20.69
N MET A 192 9.46 -0.32 -21.54
CA MET A 192 8.15 0.23 -21.18
C MET A 192 7.05 -0.66 -21.72
N PHE A 193 6.05 -0.96 -20.87
CA PHE A 193 4.94 -1.84 -21.22
C PHE A 193 3.61 -1.28 -20.72
N ASP A 194 2.53 -1.67 -21.38
CA ASP A 194 1.16 -1.38 -20.96
C ASP A 194 0.56 -2.58 -20.22
N ALA A 195 0.13 -2.38 -18.97
CA ALA A 195 -0.43 -3.44 -18.13
C ALA A 195 -1.68 -4.09 -18.73
N SER A 196 -2.53 -3.29 -19.42
CA SER A 196 -3.75 -3.79 -20.05
C SER A 196 -3.42 -4.72 -21.23
N LYS A 197 -2.37 -4.40 -21.97
CA LYS A 197 -1.90 -5.21 -23.13
C LYS A 197 -1.14 -6.45 -22.68
N ILE A 198 -0.30 -6.35 -21.64
CA ILE A 198 0.31 -7.52 -21.00
C ILE A 198 -0.76 -8.54 -20.63
N LYS A 199 -1.84 -8.08 -19.99
CA LYS A 199 -2.98 -8.94 -19.63
C LYS A 199 -3.74 -9.48 -20.84
N ALA A 200 -4.00 -8.64 -21.85
CA ALA A 200 -4.76 -9.04 -23.05
C ALA A 200 -4.03 -10.09 -23.89
N PHE A 201 -2.70 -10.07 -23.88
CA PHE A 201 -1.84 -11.01 -24.61
C PHE A 201 -1.28 -12.14 -23.74
N ASP A 202 -1.78 -12.29 -22.52
CA ASP A 202 -1.41 -13.36 -21.56
C ASP A 202 0.10 -13.45 -21.29
N ILE A 203 0.76 -12.29 -21.23
CA ILE A 203 2.19 -12.21 -20.93
C ILE A 203 2.40 -12.28 -19.42
N SER A 204 3.24 -13.23 -18.97
CA SER A 204 3.63 -13.30 -17.57
C SER A 204 4.46 -12.08 -17.16
N ARG A 205 4.14 -11.43 -16.05
CA ARG A 205 4.97 -10.36 -15.49
C ARG A 205 6.39 -10.81 -15.14
N LEU A 206 6.55 -12.08 -14.80
CA LEU A 206 7.86 -12.67 -14.47
C LEU A 206 8.78 -12.82 -15.69
N SER A 207 8.23 -12.81 -16.90
CA SER A 207 9.03 -12.85 -18.13
C SER A 207 9.44 -11.46 -18.63
N LEU A 208 8.96 -10.39 -17.99
CA LEU A 208 9.38 -9.03 -18.30
C LEU A 208 10.74 -8.70 -17.66
N PRO A 209 11.53 -7.81 -18.28
CA PRO A 209 12.75 -7.29 -17.66
C PRO A 209 12.48 -6.63 -16.30
N HIS A 210 13.37 -6.82 -15.34
CA HIS A 210 13.18 -6.32 -13.96
C HIS A 210 13.11 -4.81 -13.83
N ASP A 211 13.77 -4.09 -14.75
CA ASP A 211 13.82 -2.64 -14.81
C ASP A 211 12.72 -2.04 -15.70
N ALA A 212 11.75 -2.84 -16.12
CA ALA A 212 10.67 -2.39 -16.97
C ALA A 212 9.72 -1.43 -16.24
N THR A 213 9.42 -0.33 -16.90
CA THR A 213 8.35 0.58 -16.50
C THR A 213 7.02 0.07 -17.03
N ILE A 214 6.06 -0.17 -16.15
CA ILE A 214 4.71 -0.61 -16.52
C ILE A 214 3.75 0.57 -16.31
N ILE A 215 3.03 0.95 -17.36
CA ILE A 215 2.00 1.99 -17.31
C ILE A 215 0.60 1.38 -17.32
N ASN A 216 -0.42 2.18 -17.04
CA ASN A 216 -1.83 1.76 -17.01
C ASN A 216 -2.08 0.56 -16.08
N GLU A 217 -1.32 0.46 -14.99
CA GLU A 217 -1.61 -0.51 -13.96
C GLU A 217 -2.93 -0.19 -13.26
N ASP A 218 -3.75 -1.21 -13.07
CA ASP A 218 -4.94 -1.05 -12.23
C ASP A 218 -4.51 -0.59 -10.84
N PRO A 219 -5.13 0.46 -10.29
CA PRO A 219 -4.81 0.91 -8.95
C PRO A 219 -5.02 -0.22 -7.96
N SER A 220 -4.09 -0.41 -7.04
CA SER A 220 -4.25 -1.40 -5.97
C SER A 220 -5.58 -1.20 -5.25
N LEU A 221 -6.18 -2.27 -4.71
CA LEU A 221 -7.42 -2.18 -3.94
C LEU A 221 -7.33 -1.14 -2.83
N PHE A 222 -6.16 -1.04 -2.19
CA PHE A 222 -5.90 -0.02 -1.18
C PHE A 222 -5.95 1.40 -1.75
N SER A 223 -5.33 1.64 -2.91
CA SER A 223 -5.35 2.95 -3.58
C SER A 223 -6.75 3.32 -4.07
N LYS A 224 -7.49 2.33 -4.59
CA LYS A 224 -8.85 2.51 -5.10
C LYS A 224 -9.86 2.85 -3.99
N TYR A 225 -9.74 2.18 -2.84
CA TYR A 225 -10.70 2.31 -1.72
C TYR A 225 -10.10 3.00 -0.50
N ARG A 226 -9.05 3.81 -0.67
CA ARG A 226 -8.34 4.45 0.45
C ARG A 226 -9.23 5.29 1.35
N PHE A 227 -10.20 6.01 0.78
CA PHE A 227 -11.12 6.85 1.54
C PHE A 227 -12.15 6.02 2.29
N GLU A 228 -12.70 4.99 1.68
CA GLU A 228 -13.65 4.07 2.29
C GLU A 228 -13.01 3.29 3.44
N ILE A 229 -11.77 2.84 3.24
CA ILE A 229 -10.99 2.17 4.30
C ILE A 229 -10.72 3.13 5.46
N LEU A 230 -10.27 4.36 5.16
CA LEU A 230 -10.03 5.37 6.18
C LEU A 230 -11.30 5.69 6.96
N LEU A 231 -12.42 5.92 6.26
CA LEU A 231 -13.72 6.20 6.87
C LEU A 231 -14.18 5.03 7.78
N SER A 232 -14.00 3.79 7.31
CA SER A 232 -14.34 2.60 8.09
C SER A 232 -13.52 2.51 9.38
N VAL A 233 -12.21 2.77 9.31
CA VAL A 233 -11.32 2.77 10.48
C VAL A 233 -11.75 3.86 11.47
N ILE A 234 -12.02 5.08 11.01
CA ILE A 234 -12.50 6.18 11.86
C ILE A 234 -13.82 5.81 12.55
N THR A 235 -14.76 5.20 11.80
CA THR A 235 -16.05 4.79 12.34
C THR A 235 -15.88 3.74 13.44
N VAL A 236 -15.03 2.73 13.23
CA VAL A 236 -14.76 1.70 14.26
C VAL A 236 -14.12 2.31 15.49
N LEU A 237 -13.15 3.21 15.34
CA LEU A 237 -12.51 3.91 16.45
C LEU A 237 -13.52 4.77 17.22
N PHE A 238 -14.43 5.43 16.54
CA PHE A 238 -15.48 6.24 17.17
C PHE A 238 -16.46 5.39 17.99
N ILE A 239 -16.90 4.25 17.45
CA ILE A 239 -17.73 3.29 18.16
C ILE A 239 -17.01 2.77 19.42
N PHE A 240 -15.72 2.44 19.28
CA PHE A 240 -14.91 1.98 20.42
C PHE A 240 -14.78 3.05 21.51
N LEU A 241 -14.58 4.30 21.13
CA LEU A 241 -14.54 5.44 22.05
C LEU A 241 -15.87 5.61 22.81
N ILE A 242 -17.00 5.48 22.12
CA ILE A 242 -18.34 5.53 22.73
C ILE A 242 -18.50 4.39 23.74
N MET A 243 -18.07 3.17 23.39
CA MET A 243 -18.15 2.03 24.32
C MET A 243 -17.33 2.27 25.60
N ILE A 244 -16.11 2.81 25.45
CA ILE A 244 -15.27 3.18 26.59
C ILE A 244 -15.96 4.23 27.46
N LEU A 245 -16.54 5.25 26.85
CA LEU A 245 -17.25 6.31 27.58
C LEU A 245 -18.45 5.75 28.37
N ILE A 246 -19.26 4.90 27.72
CA ILE A 246 -20.40 4.24 28.38
C ILE A 246 -19.92 3.36 29.53
N PHE A 247 -18.85 2.59 29.33
CA PHE A 247 -18.25 1.77 30.39
C PHE A 247 -17.80 2.62 31.57
N PHE A 248 -17.12 3.72 31.32
CA PHE A 248 -16.65 4.65 32.34
C PHE A 248 -17.81 5.26 33.15
N ILE A 249 -18.87 5.73 32.45
CA ILE A 249 -20.06 6.29 33.11
C ILE A 249 -20.75 5.23 33.97
N ARG A 250 -20.90 4.00 33.50
CA ARG A 250 -21.51 2.89 34.26
C ARG A 250 -20.69 2.53 35.51
N THR A 251 -19.36 2.47 35.33
CA THR A 251 -18.45 2.15 36.45
C THR A 251 -18.50 3.20 37.54
N ASN A 252 -18.50 4.49 37.17
CA ASN A 252 -18.62 5.57 38.15
C ASN A 252 -19.97 5.54 38.89
N LYS A 253 -21.09 5.36 38.17
CA LYS A 253 -22.41 5.23 38.82
C LYS A 253 -22.48 4.04 39.77
N LEU A 254 -21.86 2.91 39.42
CA LEU A 254 -21.81 1.74 40.28
C LEU A 254 -20.99 2.01 41.57
N LYS A 255 -19.84 2.71 41.36
CA LYS A 255 -18.99 3.12 42.50
C LYS A 255 -19.73 4.04 43.47
N ASP A 256 -20.44 5.04 42.97
CA ASP A 256 -21.23 5.98 43.79
C ASP A 256 -22.32 5.23 44.57
N LYS A 257 -23.05 4.33 43.88
CA LYS A 257 -24.08 3.50 44.53
C LYS A 257 -23.52 2.59 45.64
N LEU A 258 -22.30 2.04 45.41
CA LEU A 258 -21.62 1.24 46.43
C LEU A 258 -21.23 2.07 47.65
N LEU A 259 -20.74 3.29 47.45
CA LEU A 259 -20.38 4.22 48.49
C LEU A 259 -21.62 4.62 49.35
N ASP A 260 -22.75 4.89 48.69
CA ASP A 260 -23.99 5.23 49.38
C ASP A 260 -24.50 4.06 50.20
N LEU A 261 -24.51 2.83 49.66
CA LEU A 261 -24.86 1.63 50.40
C LEU A 261 -23.94 1.39 51.61
N GLN A 262 -22.65 1.68 51.51
CA GLN A 262 -21.71 1.59 52.62
C GLN A 262 -22.05 2.61 53.73
N LYS A 263 -22.35 3.86 53.35
CA LYS A 263 -22.76 4.91 54.31
C LYS A 263 -24.04 4.52 55.04
N ASP A 264 -25.06 4.04 54.31
CA ASP A 264 -26.32 3.62 54.86
C ASP A 264 -26.13 2.46 55.89
N ASN A 265 -25.29 1.47 55.51
CA ASN A 265 -24.96 0.38 56.42
C ASN A 265 -24.28 0.88 57.72
N ILE A 266 -23.33 1.81 57.61
CA ILE A 266 -22.66 2.40 58.78
C ILE A 266 -23.67 3.18 59.64
N LEU A 267 -24.54 3.98 59.02
CA LEU A 267 -25.58 4.72 59.76
C LEU A 267 -26.52 3.78 60.47
N ILE A 268 -26.98 2.70 59.82
CA ILE A 268 -27.86 1.71 60.47
C ILE A 268 -27.14 1.08 61.66
N MET A 269 -25.89 0.62 61.44
CA MET A 269 -25.14 -0.05 62.52
C MET A 269 -24.82 0.87 63.71
N ASN A 270 -24.57 2.15 63.49
CA ASN A 270 -24.27 3.11 64.55
C ASN A 270 -25.55 3.58 65.35
N ASN A 271 -26.74 3.44 64.76
CA ASN A 271 -28.00 3.73 65.44
C ASN A 271 -28.57 2.54 66.22
N ILE A 272 -27.99 1.37 66.12
CA ILE A 272 -28.36 0.23 66.96
C ILE A 272 -27.79 0.45 68.33
N GLN A 273 -28.67 0.46 69.36
CA GLN A 273 -28.26 0.63 70.74
C GLN A 273 -27.62 -0.66 71.34
N ALA A 274 -26.66 -1.19 70.63
CA ALA A 274 -25.86 -2.37 70.94
C ALA A 274 -24.47 -2.28 70.35
N SER A 275 -23.45 -2.71 71.04
CA SER A 275 -22.12 -2.86 70.50
C SER A 275 -22.07 -4.10 69.65
N ILE A 276 -21.79 -3.90 68.34
CA ILE A 276 -21.70 -4.97 67.35
C ILE A 276 -20.22 -5.15 66.94
N TYR A 277 -19.75 -6.38 67.00
CA TYR A 277 -18.39 -6.77 66.62
C TYR A 277 -18.42 -7.84 65.53
N PHE A 278 -17.62 -7.65 64.47
CA PHE A 278 -17.34 -8.69 63.55
C PHE A 278 -15.94 -9.26 63.84
N ILE A 279 -15.93 -10.52 64.35
CA ILE A 279 -14.72 -11.16 64.85
C ILE A 279 -14.30 -12.28 63.91
N LYS A 280 -13.03 -12.29 63.44
CA LYS A 280 -12.47 -13.34 62.61
C LYS A 280 -12.25 -14.65 63.40
N PRO A 281 -12.05 -15.80 62.72
CA PRO A 281 -11.75 -17.09 63.39
C PRO A 281 -10.51 -17.06 64.31
N ASP A 282 -9.56 -16.14 63.99
CA ASP A 282 -8.38 -15.91 64.85
C ASP A 282 -8.64 -14.95 65.99
N TYR A 283 -9.91 -14.65 66.27
CA TYR A 283 -10.42 -13.75 67.32
C TYR A 283 -10.02 -12.28 67.15
N THR A 284 -9.44 -11.87 66.00
CA THR A 284 -9.20 -10.45 65.70
C THR A 284 -10.51 -9.76 65.31
N VAL A 285 -10.71 -8.54 65.79
CA VAL A 285 -11.86 -7.73 65.43
C VAL A 285 -11.63 -7.13 64.08
N LYS A 286 -12.40 -7.55 63.10
CA LYS A 286 -12.35 -6.99 61.74
C LYS A 286 -13.05 -5.66 61.62
N TRP A 287 -14.17 -5.52 62.36
CA TRP A 287 -15.00 -4.31 62.34
C TRP A 287 -15.87 -4.24 63.63
N ARG A 288 -16.17 -3.02 64.01
CA ARG A 288 -17.15 -2.74 65.05
C ARG A 288 -17.97 -1.47 64.73
N ASN A 289 -19.17 -1.31 65.31
CA ASN A 289 -19.86 -0.04 65.22
C ASN A 289 -19.29 0.94 66.31
N GLU A 290 -19.71 2.23 66.19
CA GLU A 290 -19.21 3.31 67.11
C GLU A 290 -19.85 3.34 68.48
N VAL A 291 -20.78 2.47 68.72
CA VAL A 291 -21.46 2.41 70.08
C VAL A 291 -20.52 1.77 71.08
N GLU A 292 -20.09 2.54 72.06
CA GLU A 292 -19.23 2.09 73.16
C GLU A 292 -20.02 1.81 74.42
N PHE A 293 -19.81 0.64 75.00
CA PHE A 293 -20.25 0.34 76.37
C PHE A 293 -19.15 0.80 77.33
N HIS A 294 -19.22 2.06 77.79
CA HIS A 294 -18.20 2.64 78.64
C HIS A 294 -18.16 2.12 80.06
N ASP A 295 -19.25 1.51 80.57
CA ASP A 295 -19.39 1.27 81.99
C ASP A 295 -19.17 -0.18 82.44
N CYS A 296 -18.96 -1.11 81.55
CA CYS A 296 -19.00 -2.51 81.97
C CYS A 296 -17.66 -3.21 82.12
N ILE A 297 -16.58 -2.73 81.49
CA ILE A 297 -15.26 -3.42 81.50
C ILE A 297 -14.12 -2.40 81.32
N PRO A 298 -13.61 -1.77 82.39
CA PRO A 298 -12.56 -0.74 82.25
C PRO A 298 -11.22 -1.23 81.74
N GLU A 299 -10.95 -2.56 81.73
CA GLU A 299 -9.63 -3.13 81.41
C GLU A 299 -9.49 -3.58 79.95
N PHE A 300 -10.53 -3.51 79.14
CA PHE A 300 -10.55 -4.07 77.77
C PHE A 300 -10.60 -2.97 76.72
N GLY A 301 -9.47 -2.62 76.23
CA GLY A 301 -9.37 -1.68 75.11
C GLY A 301 -10.14 -2.13 73.87
N PRO A 302 -10.58 -1.17 73.03
CA PRO A 302 -11.58 -1.35 71.97
C PRO A 302 -11.15 -2.17 70.76
N ALA A 303 -9.94 -2.70 70.73
CA ALA A 303 -9.38 -3.28 69.49
C ALA A 303 -9.31 -4.81 69.43
N ASN A 304 -9.48 -5.51 70.52
CA ASN A 304 -9.39 -6.95 70.60
C ASN A 304 -10.51 -7.57 71.37
N CYS A 305 -11.22 -8.55 70.90
CA CYS A 305 -11.91 -9.47 71.69
C CYS A 305 -10.87 -10.07 72.66
N PHE A 306 -11.14 -10.05 73.95
CA PHE A 306 -10.20 -10.30 75.00
C PHE A 306 -9.30 -11.55 74.89
N LEU A 307 -9.58 -12.39 73.97
CA LEU A 307 -9.05 -13.72 73.86
C LEU A 307 -7.68 -13.84 73.14
N VAL A 308 -7.17 -12.80 72.48
CA VAL A 308 -6.14 -13.06 71.46
C VAL A 308 -4.78 -12.44 71.76
N LYS A 309 -4.66 -11.65 72.83
CA LYS A 309 -3.39 -10.91 72.97
C LYS A 309 -2.16 -11.79 73.29
N ASN A 310 -2.31 -13.05 73.67
CA ASN A 310 -1.13 -13.86 74.04
C ASN A 310 -1.22 -15.36 73.73
N GLY A 311 -2.06 -15.86 72.86
CA GLY A 311 -2.13 -17.30 72.56
C GLY A 311 -2.57 -18.19 73.70
N VAL A 312 -3.19 -17.61 74.73
CA VAL A 312 -3.61 -18.30 75.93
C VAL A 312 -5.12 -18.45 75.89
N LYS A 313 -5.60 -19.59 76.42
CA LYS A 313 -7.01 -19.96 76.49
C LYS A 313 -7.91 -18.83 77.00
N PRO A 314 -9.19 -18.81 76.56
CA PRO A 314 -10.12 -17.69 76.81
C PRO A 314 -10.26 -17.32 78.34
N TYR A 315 -10.04 -16.05 78.55
CA TYR A 315 -10.30 -15.49 79.97
C TYR A 315 -11.76 -15.57 80.33
N CYS A 316 -12.64 -15.66 79.38
CA CYS A 316 -14.07 -15.86 79.63
C CYS A 316 -14.33 -17.36 79.72
N THR A 317 -14.54 -17.86 80.93
CA THR A 317 -14.94 -19.27 81.17
C THR A 317 -16.24 -19.69 80.48
N ARG A 318 -16.98 -18.71 79.93
CA ARG A 318 -18.23 -18.90 79.18
C ARG A 318 -18.23 -18.03 77.90
N CYS A 319 -17.14 -18.09 77.09
CA CYS A 319 -17.05 -17.25 75.89
C CYS A 319 -18.13 -17.64 74.88
N THR A 320 -19.05 -16.74 74.61
CA THR A 320 -20.17 -16.87 73.70
C THR A 320 -19.64 -17.00 72.23
N VAL A 321 -18.59 -16.22 71.90
CA VAL A 321 -17.98 -16.23 70.59
C VAL A 321 -17.27 -17.57 70.29
N ALA A 322 -16.46 -18.06 71.23
CA ALA A 322 -15.80 -19.36 71.11
C ALA A 322 -16.81 -20.50 70.94
N LYS A 323 -17.87 -20.48 71.71
CA LYS A 323 -18.93 -21.50 71.65
C LYS A 323 -19.69 -21.43 70.33
N ALA A 324 -19.96 -20.22 69.79
CA ALA A 324 -20.60 -20.06 68.51
C ALA A 324 -19.71 -20.55 67.39
N MET A 325 -18.39 -20.26 67.42
CA MET A 325 -17.42 -20.77 66.45
C MET A 325 -17.30 -22.30 66.48
N GLU A 326 -17.26 -22.90 67.63
CA GLU A 326 -17.16 -24.35 67.86
C GLU A 326 -18.43 -25.05 67.38
N THR A 327 -19.58 -24.60 67.84
CA THR A 327 -20.89 -25.25 67.62
C THR A 327 -21.46 -24.92 66.22
N LYS A 328 -20.94 -23.87 65.56
CA LYS A 328 -21.51 -23.30 64.29
C LYS A 328 -23.00 -22.94 64.43
N LYS A 329 -23.43 -22.61 65.61
CA LYS A 329 -24.79 -22.18 65.91
C LYS A 329 -24.81 -20.87 66.73
N GLN A 330 -25.90 -20.14 66.59
CA GLN A 330 -26.13 -18.97 67.39
C GLN A 330 -26.05 -19.32 68.89
N VAL A 331 -25.33 -18.53 69.64
CA VAL A 331 -25.21 -18.67 71.13
C VAL A 331 -25.65 -17.37 71.73
N ASP A 332 -26.52 -17.51 72.69
CA ASP A 332 -27.12 -16.44 73.45
C ASP A 332 -26.87 -16.65 74.99
N ILE A 333 -26.26 -15.68 75.62
CA ILE A 333 -25.93 -15.74 77.06
C ILE A 333 -26.20 -14.39 77.65
N THR A 334 -26.89 -14.41 78.80
CA THR A 334 -27.02 -13.24 79.63
C THR A 334 -26.14 -13.43 80.87
N ASN A 335 -25.20 -12.53 81.09
CA ASN A 335 -24.32 -12.52 82.24
C ASN A 335 -24.67 -11.35 83.20
N GLU A 336 -24.68 -11.62 84.47
CA GLU A 336 -24.80 -10.60 85.51
C GLU A 336 -23.40 -10.04 85.84
N PHE A 337 -23.28 -8.72 85.77
CA PHE A 337 -22.04 -8.02 86.09
C PHE A 337 -22.29 -7.16 87.36
N GLY A 338 -22.19 -7.67 88.54
CA GLY A 338 -22.30 -6.90 89.74
C GLY A 338 -23.33 -5.74 89.74
N ASP A 339 -23.85 -5.31 90.87
CA ASP A 339 -24.80 -4.19 91.04
C ASP A 339 -26.11 -4.27 90.19
N GLY A 340 -26.55 -5.52 89.90
CA GLY A 340 -27.82 -5.71 89.14
C GLY A 340 -27.77 -5.34 87.63
N LYS A 341 -26.61 -5.15 87.08
CA LYS A 341 -26.44 -4.93 85.63
C LYS A 341 -26.27 -6.28 84.86
N TYR A 342 -26.99 -6.44 83.77
CA TYR A 342 -26.95 -7.63 82.90
C TYR A 342 -26.39 -7.28 81.56
N LEU A 343 -25.45 -8.09 81.04
CA LEU A 343 -24.99 -8.01 79.75
C LEU A 343 -25.52 -9.20 78.88
N HIS A 344 -26.29 -8.87 77.89
CA HIS A 344 -26.81 -9.84 76.95
C HIS A 344 -25.88 -9.91 75.75
N ILE A 345 -25.32 -11.07 75.52
CA ILE A 345 -24.37 -11.31 74.40
C ILE A 345 -24.96 -12.33 73.43
N LEU A 346 -25.16 -11.90 72.17
CA LEU A 346 -25.62 -12.74 71.11
C LEU A 346 -24.46 -12.93 70.13
N ALA A 347 -23.99 -14.14 69.94
CA ALA A 347 -22.95 -14.48 68.98
C ALA A 347 -23.51 -15.35 67.83
N ASN A 348 -23.41 -14.84 66.59
CA ASN A 348 -23.83 -15.54 65.41
C ASN A 348 -22.57 -15.93 64.61
N PRO A 349 -22.37 -17.23 64.32
CA PRO A 349 -21.34 -17.64 63.36
C PRO A 349 -21.76 -17.25 61.95
N VAL A 350 -20.86 -16.62 61.17
CA VAL A 350 -21.08 -16.17 59.80
C VAL A 350 -20.18 -16.98 58.88
#